data_c1ea548599dfecffcca16d3d9c63fac8
#
_entry.id   c1ea548599dfecffcca16d3d9c63fac8
#
_cell.length_a   1.000
_cell.length_b   1.000
_cell.length_c   1.000
_cell.angle_alpha   90.00
_cell.angle_beta   90.00
_cell.angle_gamma   90.00
#
_symmetry.space_group_name_H-M   'P 1'
#
loop_
_entity.id
_entity.type
_entity.pdbx_description
1 polymer ?
#
loop_
_entity_poly.entity_id
_entity_poly.type
_entity_poly.pdbx_seq_one_letter_code
_entity_poly.pdbx_strand_id
1 'polypeptide(L)'
;MSEIILDVQHLSHVFKLGKHAVIKAVDDVSFQLKKGEIFGLVGESGSGKSTVAKCVMNIYKPTSGKVLYKGIDITDKMEFRKNKKMLEMKRQIIFQDSTSSLNQRMKVSDIIAEPAYIHRIKPRRGTLRAEAEFQLHYVGMDKEYLEKYPSELSGGQRQRVAIARALSMDPELLVADEPIASLDVSIQAQIVNLFKHLRIEHDCSMLFIAHDLAMVEYLCDRVGVMYRGKLVEIAPTAELFANPQHEYTKALLSAIPYPDPIAERNRKRVDFDAMTFDREGTLIRVSPEHFVLRKEMDQ
;
A
#
# COMPACT_ATOMS: atom_id res chain seq x y z
N MET A 1 -4.02 -4.47 -24.11
CA MET A 1 -3.12 -4.03 -23.01
C MET A 1 -4.00 -3.62 -21.85
N SER A 2 -3.74 -4.09 -20.63
CA SER A 2 -4.47 -3.67 -19.43
C SER A 2 -4.26 -2.17 -19.18
N GLU A 3 -5.32 -1.46 -18.81
CA GLU A 3 -5.27 -0.03 -18.48
C GLU A 3 -4.36 0.20 -17.26
N ILE A 4 -3.42 1.17 -17.35
CA ILE A 4 -2.57 1.57 -16.22
C ILE A 4 -3.31 2.63 -15.40
N ILE A 5 -3.55 2.34 -14.12
CA ILE A 5 -4.20 3.29 -13.21
C ILE A 5 -3.19 4.18 -12.50
N LEU A 6 -2.01 3.64 -12.15
CA LEU A 6 -0.93 4.35 -11.50
C LEU A 6 0.39 4.04 -12.21
N ASP A 7 1.14 5.09 -12.56
CA ASP A 7 2.47 4.98 -13.16
C ASP A 7 3.45 5.84 -12.36
N VAL A 8 4.38 5.19 -11.69
CA VAL A 8 5.45 5.82 -10.89
C VAL A 8 6.72 5.78 -11.72
N GLN A 9 7.29 6.95 -12.02
CA GLN A 9 8.43 7.11 -12.93
C GLN A 9 9.58 7.82 -12.23
N HIS A 10 10.70 7.13 -12.04
CA HIS A 10 11.95 7.67 -11.51
C HIS A 10 11.78 8.43 -10.19
N LEU A 11 10.86 7.93 -9.34
CA LEU A 11 10.48 8.58 -8.09
C LEU A 11 11.66 8.59 -7.12
N SER A 12 12.03 9.80 -6.66
CA SER A 12 13.00 9.95 -5.57
C SER A 12 12.48 10.91 -4.52
N HIS A 13 12.73 10.60 -3.25
CA HIS A 13 12.39 11.48 -2.13
C HIS A 13 13.50 11.50 -1.08
N VAL A 14 13.88 12.72 -0.70
CA VAL A 14 14.98 13.00 0.20
C VAL A 14 14.50 13.79 1.41
N PHE A 15 14.76 13.26 2.59
CA PHE A 15 14.56 14.00 3.85
C PHE A 15 15.83 14.73 4.25
N LYS A 16 15.71 16.01 4.55
CA LYS A 16 16.81 16.84 5.09
C LYS A 16 16.73 16.83 6.61
N LEU A 17 17.71 16.24 7.27
CA LEU A 17 17.83 16.21 8.72
C LEU A 17 18.84 17.29 9.18
N GLY A 18 18.31 18.50 9.45
CA GLY A 18 19.16 19.64 9.81
C GLY A 18 20.04 20.13 8.65
N LYS A 19 21.21 20.71 8.96
CA LYS A 19 22.10 21.35 7.96
C LYS A 19 22.98 20.37 7.18
N HIS A 20 23.26 19.18 7.70
CA HIS A 20 24.31 18.31 7.17
C HIS A 20 23.93 16.84 6.92
N ALA A 21 22.76 16.41 7.36
CA ALA A 21 22.32 15.04 7.15
C ALA A 21 21.16 14.96 6.13
N VAL A 22 21.31 14.05 5.18
CA VAL A 22 20.34 13.80 4.12
C VAL A 22 20.05 12.31 4.07
N ILE A 23 18.76 11.94 4.14
CA ILE A 23 18.32 10.56 3.96
C ILE A 23 17.56 10.45 2.64
N LYS A 24 18.11 9.70 1.70
CA LYS A 24 17.43 9.34 0.46
C LYS A 24 16.52 8.14 0.73
N ALA A 25 15.28 8.44 1.14
CA ALA A 25 14.30 7.42 1.54
C ALA A 25 13.71 6.67 0.35
N VAL A 26 13.62 7.31 -0.82
CA VAL A 26 13.25 6.70 -2.10
C VAL A 26 14.28 7.14 -3.12
N ASP A 27 14.80 6.19 -3.89
CA ASP A 27 15.92 6.36 -4.81
C ASP A 27 15.59 5.71 -6.15
N ASP A 28 15.10 6.52 -7.10
CA ASP A 28 14.85 6.13 -8.48
C ASP A 28 13.89 4.91 -8.62
N VAL A 29 12.75 4.99 -7.96
CA VAL A 29 11.73 3.94 -7.95
C VAL A 29 10.78 4.11 -9.13
N SER A 30 10.62 3.06 -9.96
CA SER A 30 9.69 3.03 -11.09
C SER A 30 8.89 1.74 -11.09
N PHE A 31 7.56 1.85 -11.15
CA PHE A 31 6.63 0.72 -11.31
C PHE A 31 5.28 1.19 -11.81
N GLN A 32 4.50 0.25 -12.35
CA GLN A 32 3.15 0.48 -12.82
C GLN A 32 2.17 -0.43 -12.09
N LEU A 33 0.99 0.12 -11.78
CA LEU A 33 -0.16 -0.62 -11.27
C LEU A 33 -1.25 -0.64 -12.33
N LYS A 34 -1.70 -1.83 -12.70
CA LYS A 34 -2.79 -2.03 -13.66
C LYS A 34 -4.14 -1.83 -12.98
N LYS A 35 -5.15 -1.49 -13.75
CA LYS A 35 -6.53 -1.39 -13.24
C LYS A 35 -7.01 -2.75 -12.74
N GLY A 36 -7.64 -2.78 -11.55
CA GLY A 36 -8.11 -3.98 -10.88
C GLY A 36 -6.98 -4.88 -10.32
N GLU A 37 -5.72 -4.44 -10.36
CA GLU A 37 -4.57 -5.17 -9.80
C GLU A 37 -4.37 -4.84 -8.31
N ILE A 38 -3.91 -5.82 -7.55
CA ILE A 38 -3.33 -5.61 -6.22
C ILE A 38 -1.81 -5.78 -6.34
N PHE A 39 -1.09 -4.66 -6.26
CA PHE A 39 0.38 -4.64 -6.31
C PHE A 39 0.93 -4.58 -4.89
N GLY A 40 1.67 -5.59 -4.49
CA GLY A 40 2.36 -5.66 -3.20
C GLY A 40 3.68 -4.86 -3.23
N LEU A 41 3.94 -4.04 -2.21
CA LEU A 41 5.24 -3.40 -2.01
C LEU A 41 5.81 -3.86 -0.68
N VAL A 42 6.87 -4.68 -0.72
CA VAL A 42 7.43 -5.36 0.45
C VAL A 42 8.89 -4.98 0.72
N GLY A 43 9.39 -5.33 1.89
CA GLY A 43 10.77 -5.08 2.32
C GLY A 43 10.83 -4.73 3.80
N GLU A 44 12.04 -4.64 4.37
CA GLU A 44 12.25 -4.31 5.77
C GLU A 44 11.71 -2.94 6.18
N SER A 45 11.53 -2.75 7.50
CA SER A 45 11.19 -1.43 8.05
C SER A 45 12.27 -0.41 7.65
N GLY A 46 11.84 0.79 7.25
CA GLY A 46 12.76 1.82 6.77
C GLY A 46 13.24 1.66 5.32
N SER A 47 12.78 0.67 4.56
CA SER A 47 13.17 0.52 3.14
C SER A 47 12.56 1.58 2.20
N GLY A 48 11.62 2.42 2.68
CA GLY A 48 11.05 3.53 1.91
C GLY A 48 9.60 3.33 1.44
N LYS A 49 8.95 2.19 1.69
CA LYS A 49 7.60 1.83 1.23
C LYS A 49 6.53 2.88 1.58
N SER A 50 6.42 3.24 2.86
CA SER A 50 5.46 4.26 3.31
C SER A 50 5.77 5.66 2.74
N THR A 51 7.03 5.94 2.40
CA THR A 51 7.41 7.17 1.70
C THR A 51 6.90 7.15 0.27
N VAL A 52 7.01 6.02 -0.44
CA VAL A 52 6.40 5.84 -1.77
C VAL A 52 4.89 6.04 -1.71
N ALA A 53 4.20 5.39 -0.74
CA ALA A 53 2.76 5.57 -0.53
C ALA A 53 2.37 7.04 -0.36
N LYS A 54 3.09 7.77 0.50
CA LYS A 54 2.83 9.19 0.76
C LYS A 54 3.12 10.07 -0.45
N CYS A 55 4.11 9.73 -1.29
CA CYS A 55 4.34 10.40 -2.57
C CYS A 55 3.22 10.10 -3.58
N VAL A 56 2.78 8.85 -3.70
CA VAL A 56 1.65 8.43 -4.56
C VAL A 56 0.36 9.15 -4.16
N MET A 57 0.15 9.40 -2.88
CA MET A 57 -1.01 10.15 -2.38
C MET A 57 -0.81 11.67 -2.38
N ASN A 58 0.33 12.16 -2.87
CA ASN A 58 0.70 13.58 -2.88
C ASN A 58 0.73 14.24 -1.48
N ILE A 59 0.90 13.43 -0.43
CA ILE A 59 1.14 13.87 0.94
C ILE A 59 2.58 14.40 1.05
N TYR A 60 3.54 13.69 0.44
CA TYR A 60 4.90 14.18 0.24
C TYR A 60 5.10 14.57 -1.23
N LYS A 61 5.67 15.76 -1.44
CA LYS A 61 6.09 16.14 -2.78
C LYS A 61 7.42 15.43 -3.10
N PRO A 62 7.51 14.66 -4.17
CA PRO A 62 8.78 14.03 -4.59
C PRO A 62 9.90 15.07 -4.78
N THR A 63 11.13 14.66 -4.52
CA THR A 63 12.32 15.48 -4.84
C THR A 63 12.58 15.48 -6.34
N SER A 64 12.37 14.33 -7.00
CA SER A 64 12.42 14.16 -8.46
C SER A 64 11.53 13.01 -8.90
N GLY A 65 11.32 12.86 -10.19
CA GLY A 65 10.45 11.88 -10.81
C GLY A 65 9.00 12.34 -10.89
N LYS A 66 8.13 11.45 -11.36
CA LYS A 66 6.71 11.71 -11.58
C LYS A 66 5.84 10.59 -11.04
N VAL A 67 4.62 10.95 -10.70
CA VAL A 67 3.54 10.00 -10.40
C VAL A 67 2.34 10.39 -11.26
N LEU A 68 1.92 9.46 -12.11
CA LEU A 68 0.76 9.64 -12.96
C LEU A 68 -0.40 8.78 -12.46
N TYR A 69 -1.55 9.39 -12.26
CA TYR A 69 -2.80 8.70 -12.01
C TYR A 69 -3.71 8.82 -13.23
N LYS A 70 -4.00 7.70 -13.89
CA LYS A 70 -4.76 7.69 -15.17
C LYS A 70 -4.18 8.69 -16.20
N GLY A 71 -2.86 8.75 -16.29
CA GLY A 71 -2.15 9.68 -17.19
C GLY A 71 -2.04 11.13 -16.70
N ILE A 72 -2.69 11.51 -15.59
CA ILE A 72 -2.60 12.85 -14.99
C ILE A 72 -1.35 12.91 -14.11
N ASP A 73 -0.41 13.80 -14.40
CA ASP A 73 0.76 14.03 -13.55
C ASP A 73 0.36 14.73 -12.24
N ILE A 74 0.24 13.96 -11.16
CA ILE A 74 -0.15 14.50 -9.84
C ILE A 74 0.99 15.20 -9.12
N THR A 75 2.23 15.12 -9.62
CA THR A 75 3.38 15.84 -9.09
C THR A 75 3.47 17.25 -9.65
N ASP A 76 2.85 17.50 -10.80
CA ASP A 76 2.66 18.83 -11.35
C ASP A 76 1.56 19.59 -10.60
N LYS A 77 1.90 20.79 -10.12
CA LYS A 77 1.00 21.60 -9.29
C LYS A 77 -0.25 22.10 -10.03
N MET A 78 -0.13 22.35 -11.33
CA MET A 78 -1.24 22.87 -12.15
C MET A 78 -2.22 21.74 -12.48
N GLU A 79 -1.70 20.59 -12.93
CA GLU A 79 -2.48 19.39 -13.21
C GLU A 79 -3.20 18.89 -11.95
N PHE A 80 -2.50 18.83 -10.80
CA PHE A 80 -3.10 18.45 -9.53
C PHE A 80 -4.26 19.39 -9.14
N ARG A 81 -4.07 20.72 -9.21
CA ARG A 81 -5.11 21.69 -8.86
C ARG A 81 -6.34 21.57 -9.76
N LYS A 82 -6.12 21.42 -11.06
CA LYS A 82 -7.20 21.25 -12.04
C LYS A 82 -8.07 20.02 -11.74
N ASN A 83 -7.47 18.93 -11.30
CA ASN A 83 -8.12 17.64 -11.07
C ASN A 83 -8.36 17.33 -9.58
N LYS A 84 -8.07 18.26 -8.67
CA LYS A 84 -7.99 18.06 -7.22
C LYS A 84 -9.17 17.26 -6.66
N LYS A 85 -10.40 17.69 -6.93
CA LYS A 85 -11.62 17.05 -6.38
C LYS A 85 -11.70 15.58 -6.79
N MET A 86 -11.50 15.26 -8.06
CA MET A 86 -11.52 13.89 -8.57
C MET A 86 -10.41 13.05 -7.95
N LEU A 87 -9.18 13.60 -7.88
CA LEU A 87 -8.02 12.94 -7.30
C LEU A 87 -8.20 12.62 -5.82
N GLU A 88 -8.80 13.53 -5.04
CA GLU A 88 -9.08 13.34 -3.62
C GLU A 88 -10.22 12.34 -3.37
N MET A 89 -11.18 12.24 -4.29
CA MET A 89 -12.29 11.28 -4.18
C MET A 89 -11.88 9.87 -4.59
N LYS A 90 -11.14 9.75 -5.71
CA LYS A 90 -10.90 8.46 -6.36
C LYS A 90 -9.63 7.73 -5.88
N ARG A 91 -8.79 8.41 -5.10
CA ARG A 91 -7.61 7.82 -4.46
C ARG A 91 -7.74 7.96 -2.95
N GLN A 92 -7.73 6.85 -2.25
CA GLN A 92 -7.84 6.82 -0.79
C GLN A 92 -6.65 6.11 -0.17
N ILE A 93 -6.35 6.45 1.09
CA ILE A 93 -5.26 5.83 1.84
C ILE A 93 -5.77 5.30 3.19
N ILE A 94 -5.33 4.10 3.53
CA ILE A 94 -5.44 3.52 4.87
C ILE A 94 -4.05 3.58 5.48
N PHE A 95 -3.90 4.31 6.60
CA PHE A 95 -2.63 4.46 7.29
C PHE A 95 -2.35 3.29 8.23
N GLN A 96 -1.07 3.04 8.48
CA GLN A 96 -0.57 2.02 9.40
C GLN A 96 -1.15 2.16 10.82
N ASP A 97 -1.16 3.37 11.35
CA ASP A 97 -1.74 3.66 12.67
C ASP A 97 -3.16 4.21 12.55
N SER A 98 -4.14 3.31 12.71
CA SER A 98 -5.56 3.68 12.75
C SER A 98 -5.91 4.57 13.95
N THR A 99 -5.16 4.49 15.05
CA THR A 99 -5.44 5.28 16.26
C THR A 99 -5.17 6.77 16.00
N SER A 100 -4.03 7.10 15.39
CA SER A 100 -3.69 8.49 15.04
C SER A 100 -4.46 9.01 13.83
N SER A 101 -4.97 8.12 12.97
CA SER A 101 -5.68 8.50 11.74
C SER A 101 -7.16 8.84 11.95
N LEU A 102 -7.75 8.47 13.09
CA LEU A 102 -9.15 8.75 13.43
C LEU A 102 -9.24 9.89 14.44
N ASN A 103 -10.14 10.83 14.21
CA ASN A 103 -10.41 11.90 15.17
C ASN A 103 -11.12 11.35 16.42
N GLN A 104 -10.43 11.31 17.56
CA GLN A 104 -10.90 10.74 18.81
C GLN A 104 -12.15 11.45 19.41
N ARG A 105 -12.49 12.65 18.89
CA ARG A 105 -13.63 13.46 19.35
C ARG A 105 -14.87 13.34 18.46
N MET A 106 -14.78 12.56 17.40
CA MET A 106 -15.89 12.31 16.48
C MET A 106 -16.46 10.91 16.68
N LYS A 107 -17.77 10.77 16.48
CA LYS A 107 -18.42 9.46 16.44
C LYS A 107 -18.02 8.70 15.17
N VAL A 108 -18.10 7.39 15.21
CA VAL A 108 -17.82 6.52 14.06
C VAL A 108 -18.66 6.92 12.84
N SER A 109 -19.95 7.22 13.02
CA SER A 109 -20.83 7.70 11.95
C SER A 109 -20.27 8.94 11.26
N ASP A 110 -19.78 9.91 12.04
CA ASP A 110 -19.26 11.16 11.51
C ASP A 110 -17.91 10.96 10.81
N ILE A 111 -17.04 10.13 11.38
CA ILE A 111 -15.73 9.78 10.79
C ILE A 111 -15.91 9.15 9.41
N ILE A 112 -16.85 8.21 9.26
CA ILE A 112 -17.11 7.54 7.98
C ILE A 112 -17.75 8.50 6.98
N ALA A 113 -18.64 9.38 7.44
CA ALA A 113 -19.35 10.33 6.60
C ALA A 113 -18.53 11.58 6.24
N GLU A 114 -17.47 11.90 7.00
CA GLU A 114 -16.69 13.14 6.86
C GLU A 114 -16.18 13.39 5.43
N PRO A 115 -15.59 12.41 4.70
CA PRO A 115 -15.12 12.65 3.34
C PRO A 115 -16.24 13.07 2.40
N ALA A 116 -17.40 12.41 2.47
CA ALA A 116 -18.56 12.74 1.65
C ALA A 116 -19.13 14.13 2.00
N TYR A 117 -19.12 14.49 3.28
CA TYR A 117 -19.53 15.82 3.74
C TYR A 117 -18.60 16.93 3.21
N ILE A 118 -17.28 16.75 3.34
CA ILE A 118 -16.27 17.72 2.88
C ILE A 118 -16.39 17.95 1.36
N HIS A 119 -16.54 16.88 0.59
CA HIS A 119 -16.65 16.97 -0.87
C HIS A 119 -18.07 17.28 -1.37
N ARG A 120 -19.03 17.50 -0.46
CA ARG A 120 -20.44 17.79 -0.76
C ARG A 120 -21.05 16.75 -1.70
N ILE A 121 -20.82 15.48 -1.42
CA ILE A 121 -21.36 14.37 -2.19
C ILE A 121 -22.79 14.10 -1.70
N LYS A 122 -23.71 14.01 -2.65
CA LYS A 122 -25.09 13.62 -2.32
C LYS A 122 -25.11 12.15 -1.89
N PRO A 123 -25.63 11.82 -0.70
CA PRO A 123 -25.74 10.44 -0.25
C PRO A 123 -26.61 9.59 -1.18
N ARG A 124 -26.13 8.43 -1.59
CA ARG A 124 -26.87 7.48 -2.44
C ARG A 124 -28.03 6.83 -1.66
N ARG A 125 -27.89 6.70 -0.35
CA ARG A 125 -28.87 6.07 0.58
C ARG A 125 -29.71 7.09 1.35
N GLY A 126 -29.89 8.27 0.78
CA GLY A 126 -30.76 9.34 1.32
C GLY A 126 -30.06 10.21 2.36
N THR A 127 -29.29 9.67 3.30
CA THR A 127 -28.57 10.42 4.34
C THR A 127 -27.11 9.98 4.46
N LEU A 128 -26.24 10.88 4.95
CA LEU A 128 -24.84 10.54 5.23
C LEU A 128 -24.71 9.45 6.32
N ARG A 129 -25.67 9.44 7.27
CA ARG A 129 -25.73 8.41 8.29
C ARG A 129 -26.04 7.02 7.71
N ALA A 130 -26.97 6.92 6.78
CA ALA A 130 -27.29 5.67 6.10
C ALA A 130 -26.12 5.17 5.23
N GLU A 131 -25.35 6.08 4.62
CA GLU A 131 -24.11 5.70 3.94
C GLU A 131 -23.05 5.18 4.93
N ALA A 132 -22.88 5.84 6.08
CA ALA A 132 -21.95 5.39 7.10
C ALA A 132 -22.35 4.01 7.68
N GLU A 133 -23.63 3.78 7.90
CA GLU A 133 -24.18 2.48 8.34
C GLU A 133 -23.88 1.38 7.33
N PHE A 134 -24.09 1.65 6.04
CA PHE A 134 -23.76 0.71 4.97
C PHE A 134 -22.28 0.38 4.93
N GLN A 135 -21.41 1.39 4.97
CA GLN A 135 -19.96 1.17 4.95
C GLN A 135 -19.47 0.44 6.21
N LEU A 136 -20.07 0.71 7.36
CA LEU A 136 -19.75 0.02 8.60
C LEU A 136 -20.14 -1.46 8.54
N HIS A 137 -21.33 -1.75 8.01
CA HIS A 137 -21.79 -3.12 7.79
C HIS A 137 -20.90 -3.85 6.77
N TYR A 138 -20.48 -3.17 5.70
CA TYR A 138 -19.61 -3.74 4.67
C TYR A 138 -18.25 -4.21 5.23
N VAL A 139 -17.72 -3.52 6.24
CA VAL A 139 -16.50 -3.95 6.95
C VAL A 139 -16.76 -4.93 8.08
N GLY A 140 -17.99 -5.50 8.18
CA GLY A 140 -18.37 -6.51 9.16
C GLY A 140 -18.51 -5.97 10.58
N MET A 141 -19.05 -4.76 10.73
CA MET A 141 -19.37 -4.16 12.03
C MET A 141 -20.86 -3.81 12.14
N ASP A 142 -21.43 -3.96 13.34
CA ASP A 142 -22.82 -3.70 13.62
C ASP A 142 -23.12 -2.19 13.74
N LYS A 143 -24.37 -1.81 13.45
CA LYS A 143 -24.83 -0.42 13.47
C LYS A 143 -24.70 0.26 14.84
N GLU A 144 -24.67 -0.49 15.92
CA GLU A 144 -24.51 0.06 17.28
C GLU A 144 -23.17 0.78 17.47
N TYR A 145 -22.13 0.42 16.67
CA TYR A 145 -20.84 1.10 16.69
C TYR A 145 -20.86 2.50 16.08
N LEU A 146 -21.90 2.90 15.33
CA LEU A 146 -22.03 4.25 14.76
C LEU A 146 -21.99 5.37 15.79
N GLU A 147 -22.52 5.09 16.99
CA GLU A 147 -22.59 6.07 18.08
C GLU A 147 -21.34 6.09 18.98
N LYS A 148 -20.45 5.14 18.81
CA LYS A 148 -19.22 5.01 19.61
C LYS A 148 -18.13 5.98 19.12
N TYR A 149 -17.21 6.28 20.02
CA TYR A 149 -15.98 7.02 19.72
C TYR A 149 -14.81 6.05 19.50
N PRO A 150 -13.74 6.44 18.79
CA PRO A 150 -12.58 5.57 18.54
C PRO A 150 -11.93 5.05 19.83
N SER A 151 -11.98 5.80 20.94
CA SER A 151 -11.48 5.36 22.25
C SER A 151 -12.22 4.17 22.85
N GLU A 152 -13.45 3.90 22.41
CA GLU A 152 -14.30 2.80 22.88
C GLU A 152 -14.14 1.54 22.03
N LEU A 153 -13.30 1.58 20.98
CA LEU A 153 -13.10 0.51 20.02
C LEU A 153 -11.79 -0.24 20.27
N SER A 154 -11.77 -1.54 19.96
CA SER A 154 -10.52 -2.30 19.86
C SER A 154 -9.67 -1.83 18.67
N GLY A 155 -8.38 -2.21 18.63
CA GLY A 155 -7.48 -1.90 17.50
C GLY A 155 -8.05 -2.35 16.15
N GLY A 156 -8.55 -3.59 16.08
CA GLY A 156 -9.16 -4.13 14.87
C GLY A 156 -10.45 -3.42 14.47
N GLN A 157 -11.28 -3.00 15.43
CA GLN A 157 -12.48 -2.21 15.15
C GLN A 157 -12.13 -0.82 14.62
N ARG A 158 -11.13 -0.13 15.20
CA ARG A 158 -10.62 1.15 14.66
C ARG A 158 -10.13 0.99 13.23
N GLN A 159 -9.40 -0.09 12.94
CA GLN A 159 -8.92 -0.36 11.59
C GLN A 159 -10.07 -0.54 10.60
N ARG A 160 -11.12 -1.29 10.97
CA ARG A 160 -12.33 -1.44 10.14
C ARG A 160 -13.03 -0.10 9.89
N VAL A 161 -13.10 0.77 10.89
CA VAL A 161 -13.65 2.14 10.73
C VAL A 161 -12.78 2.96 9.76
N ALA A 162 -11.45 2.87 9.84
CA ALA A 162 -10.55 3.55 8.90
C ALA A 162 -10.74 3.05 7.46
N ILE A 163 -10.94 1.72 7.28
CA ILE A 163 -11.27 1.12 5.99
C ILE A 163 -12.64 1.63 5.51
N ALA A 164 -13.68 1.58 6.35
CA ALA A 164 -15.03 2.06 6.01
C ALA A 164 -15.02 3.53 5.56
N ARG A 165 -14.22 4.38 6.24
CA ARG A 165 -14.02 5.78 5.85
C ARG A 165 -13.39 5.90 4.46
N ALA A 166 -12.36 5.13 4.17
CA ALA A 166 -11.73 5.16 2.85
C ALA A 166 -12.69 4.70 1.74
N LEU A 167 -13.51 3.68 2.01
CA LEU A 167 -14.48 3.14 1.07
C LEU A 167 -15.69 4.04 0.84
N SER A 168 -16.02 4.94 1.77
CA SER A 168 -17.17 5.86 1.64
C SER A 168 -17.09 6.76 0.40
N MET A 169 -15.89 6.90 -0.19
CA MET A 169 -15.63 7.69 -1.40
C MET A 169 -15.69 6.88 -2.70
N ASP A 170 -15.95 5.57 -2.63
CA ASP A 170 -15.94 4.68 -3.79
C ASP A 170 -14.65 4.84 -4.62
N PRO A 171 -13.47 4.51 -4.00
CA PRO A 171 -12.17 4.76 -4.61
C PRO A 171 -11.89 3.80 -5.75
N GLU A 172 -11.16 4.27 -6.77
CA GLU A 172 -10.62 3.44 -7.85
C GLU A 172 -9.17 2.99 -7.55
N LEU A 173 -8.48 3.75 -6.66
CA LEU A 173 -7.16 3.40 -6.14
C LEU A 173 -7.15 3.49 -4.63
N LEU A 174 -6.83 2.39 -3.98
CA LEU A 174 -6.63 2.32 -2.54
C LEU A 174 -5.15 2.06 -2.24
N VAL A 175 -4.54 2.95 -1.46
CA VAL A 175 -3.20 2.73 -0.91
C VAL A 175 -3.35 2.23 0.52
N ALA A 176 -2.93 1.01 0.79
CA ALA A 176 -3.03 0.38 2.09
C ALA A 176 -1.61 0.26 2.71
N ASP A 177 -1.27 1.18 3.61
CA ASP A 177 0.06 1.25 4.24
C ASP A 177 0.04 0.44 5.55
N GLU A 178 0.55 -0.79 5.50
CA GLU A 178 0.57 -1.78 6.60
C GLU A 178 -0.79 -1.91 7.35
N PRO A 179 -1.90 -2.13 6.62
CA PRO A 179 -3.25 -1.98 7.19
C PRO A 179 -3.63 -3.05 8.22
N ILE A 180 -2.78 -4.05 8.44
CA ILE A 180 -3.06 -5.22 9.30
C ILE A 180 -1.95 -5.50 10.32
N ALA A 181 -0.88 -4.71 10.36
CA ALA A 181 0.33 -4.99 11.15
C ALA A 181 0.11 -5.11 12.66
N SER A 182 -0.91 -4.45 13.21
CA SER A 182 -1.20 -4.42 14.65
C SER A 182 -2.40 -5.27 15.06
N LEU A 183 -2.89 -6.15 14.17
CA LEU A 183 -4.10 -6.94 14.38
C LEU A 183 -3.75 -8.39 14.71
N ASP A 184 -4.64 -9.06 15.46
CA ASP A 184 -4.55 -10.50 15.65
C ASP A 184 -4.84 -11.27 14.34
N VAL A 185 -4.34 -12.52 14.25
CA VAL A 185 -4.38 -13.35 13.03
C VAL A 185 -5.80 -13.54 12.50
N SER A 186 -6.80 -13.66 13.40
CA SER A 186 -8.19 -13.89 12.99
C SER A 186 -8.78 -12.66 12.30
N ILE A 187 -8.48 -11.47 12.80
CA ILE A 187 -8.90 -10.19 12.22
C ILE A 187 -8.13 -9.91 10.94
N GLN A 188 -6.83 -10.21 10.89
CA GLN A 188 -6.03 -10.09 9.67
C GLN A 188 -6.67 -10.85 8.50
N ALA A 189 -7.03 -12.12 8.70
CA ALA A 189 -7.68 -12.94 7.67
C ALA A 189 -8.99 -12.33 7.17
N GLN A 190 -9.80 -11.76 8.05
CA GLN A 190 -11.05 -11.10 7.69
C GLN A 190 -10.82 -9.84 6.86
N ILE A 191 -9.83 -9.02 7.22
CA ILE A 191 -9.48 -7.80 6.47
C ILE A 191 -8.90 -8.15 5.09
N VAL A 192 -8.06 -9.18 5.00
CA VAL A 192 -7.51 -9.64 3.71
C VAL A 192 -8.63 -10.12 2.78
N ASN A 193 -9.59 -10.87 3.29
CA ASN A 193 -10.76 -11.27 2.53
C ASN A 193 -11.61 -10.06 2.09
N LEU A 194 -11.77 -9.07 2.96
CA LEU A 194 -12.44 -7.82 2.62
C LEU A 194 -11.75 -7.11 1.43
N PHE A 195 -10.42 -7.05 1.40
CA PHE A 195 -9.67 -6.46 0.27
C PHE A 195 -9.87 -7.26 -1.03
N LYS A 196 -9.94 -8.59 -0.97
CA LYS A 196 -10.30 -9.42 -2.15
C LYS A 196 -11.70 -9.12 -2.67
N HIS A 197 -12.68 -8.98 -1.80
CA HIS A 197 -14.05 -8.61 -2.18
C HIS A 197 -14.11 -7.22 -2.81
N LEU A 198 -13.42 -6.24 -2.22
CA LEU A 198 -13.31 -4.88 -2.77
C LEU A 198 -12.77 -4.85 -4.20
N ARG A 199 -11.74 -5.63 -4.49
CA ARG A 199 -11.21 -5.75 -5.84
C ARG A 199 -12.27 -6.26 -6.83
N ILE A 200 -12.98 -7.33 -6.45
CA ILE A 200 -13.94 -8.01 -7.34
C ILE A 200 -15.20 -7.18 -7.53
N GLU A 201 -15.76 -6.60 -6.45
CA GLU A 201 -17.06 -5.93 -6.48
C GLU A 201 -16.98 -4.47 -6.95
N HIS A 202 -15.85 -3.79 -6.68
CA HIS A 202 -15.68 -2.35 -6.94
C HIS A 202 -14.62 -2.05 -8.01
N ASP A 203 -13.99 -3.07 -8.63
CA ASP A 203 -12.89 -2.88 -9.60
C ASP A 203 -11.79 -1.96 -9.05
N CYS A 204 -11.59 -2.01 -7.72
CA CYS A 204 -10.66 -1.16 -7.00
C CYS A 204 -9.24 -1.72 -7.12
N SER A 205 -8.33 -0.91 -7.68
CA SER A 205 -6.91 -1.24 -7.74
C SER A 205 -6.24 -0.90 -6.41
N MET A 206 -5.23 -1.65 -6.02
CA MET A 206 -4.64 -1.48 -4.69
C MET A 206 -3.11 -1.49 -4.72
N LEU A 207 -2.49 -0.48 -4.10
CA LEU A 207 -1.09 -0.53 -3.68
C LEU A 207 -1.05 -1.00 -2.22
N PHE A 208 -0.66 -2.27 -2.02
CA PHE A 208 -0.66 -2.91 -0.72
C PHE A 208 0.75 -2.98 -0.15
N ILE A 209 1.01 -2.25 0.93
CA ILE A 209 2.30 -2.25 1.62
C ILE A 209 2.20 -3.17 2.82
N ALA A 210 3.09 -4.14 2.89
CA ALA A 210 3.17 -5.07 4.01
C ALA A 210 4.61 -5.51 4.29
N HIS A 211 4.84 -5.96 5.51
CA HIS A 211 6.04 -6.68 5.90
C HIS A 211 5.78 -8.19 6.03
N ASP A 212 4.53 -8.61 6.11
CA ASP A 212 4.13 -10.03 6.12
C ASP A 212 3.99 -10.56 4.69
N LEU A 213 4.95 -11.37 4.29
CA LEU A 213 5.03 -11.93 2.95
C LEU A 213 3.98 -13.02 2.69
N ALA A 214 3.53 -13.75 3.70
CA ALA A 214 2.47 -14.74 3.54
C ALA A 214 1.15 -14.09 3.13
N MET A 215 0.83 -12.92 3.71
CA MET A 215 -0.33 -12.12 3.31
C MET A 215 -0.19 -11.59 1.88
N VAL A 216 1.01 -11.17 1.50
CA VAL A 216 1.30 -10.68 0.14
C VAL A 216 1.16 -11.79 -0.89
N GLU A 217 1.68 -12.98 -0.61
CA GLU A 217 1.51 -14.17 -1.46
C GLU A 217 0.03 -14.50 -1.71
N TYR A 218 -0.78 -14.40 -0.67
CA TYR A 218 -2.21 -14.70 -0.75
C TYR A 218 -3.04 -13.64 -1.46
N LEU A 219 -2.66 -12.36 -1.36
CA LEU A 219 -3.50 -11.22 -1.77
C LEU A 219 -3.06 -10.58 -3.09
N CYS A 220 -1.75 -10.47 -3.33
CA CYS A 220 -1.22 -9.63 -4.41
C CYS A 220 -1.05 -10.40 -5.73
N ASP A 221 -1.23 -9.71 -6.85
CA ASP A 221 -1.01 -10.25 -8.19
C ASP A 221 0.47 -10.16 -8.59
N ARG A 222 1.10 -9.02 -8.28
CA ARG A 222 2.52 -8.74 -8.49
C ARG A 222 3.11 -8.09 -7.25
N VAL A 223 4.41 -8.27 -7.07
CA VAL A 223 5.13 -7.78 -5.90
C VAL A 223 6.38 -7.02 -6.34
N GLY A 224 6.59 -5.85 -5.74
CA GLY A 224 7.84 -5.11 -5.79
C GLY A 224 8.56 -5.21 -4.44
N VAL A 225 9.83 -5.59 -4.46
CA VAL A 225 10.68 -5.70 -3.27
C VAL A 225 11.53 -4.45 -3.16
N MET A 226 11.45 -3.77 -2.00
CA MET A 226 12.23 -2.57 -1.72
C MET A 226 13.34 -2.84 -0.70
N TYR A 227 14.53 -2.36 -0.99
CA TYR A 227 15.66 -2.35 -0.08
C TYR A 227 16.38 -1.00 -0.11
N ARG A 228 16.58 -0.39 1.05
CA ARG A 228 17.29 0.90 1.22
C ARG A 228 16.92 1.98 0.21
N GLY A 229 15.62 2.12 -0.06
CA GLY A 229 15.07 3.14 -0.94
C GLY A 229 14.96 2.75 -2.41
N LYS A 230 15.48 1.61 -2.83
CA LYS A 230 15.43 1.12 -4.21
C LYS A 230 14.46 -0.06 -4.37
N LEU A 231 13.87 -0.19 -5.56
CA LEU A 231 13.26 -1.44 -5.99
C LEU A 231 14.37 -2.38 -6.46
N VAL A 232 14.46 -3.55 -5.83
CA VAL A 232 15.48 -4.55 -6.17
C VAL A 232 14.92 -5.68 -7.03
N GLU A 233 13.63 -5.96 -6.93
CA GLU A 233 12.96 -6.97 -7.75
C GLU A 233 11.48 -6.64 -7.91
N ILE A 234 10.90 -6.92 -9.10
CA ILE A 234 9.46 -6.84 -9.39
C ILE A 234 9.09 -8.07 -10.19
N ALA A 235 8.10 -8.84 -9.73
CA ALA A 235 7.62 -10.00 -10.47
C ALA A 235 6.13 -10.31 -10.18
N PRO A 236 5.48 -11.15 -11.00
CA PRO A 236 4.25 -11.84 -10.61
C PRO A 236 4.47 -12.58 -9.29
N THR A 237 3.49 -12.54 -8.40
CA THR A 237 3.64 -13.11 -7.05
C THR A 237 4.09 -14.56 -7.07
N ALA A 238 3.44 -15.41 -7.86
CA ALA A 238 3.79 -16.82 -7.96
C ALA A 238 5.25 -17.04 -8.43
N GLU A 239 5.74 -16.21 -9.36
CA GLU A 239 7.12 -16.30 -9.86
C GLU A 239 8.12 -15.79 -8.82
N LEU A 240 7.83 -14.68 -8.12
CA LEU A 240 8.70 -14.15 -7.08
C LEU A 240 8.95 -15.18 -5.96
N PHE A 241 7.89 -15.87 -5.52
CA PHE A 241 7.98 -16.85 -4.44
C PHE A 241 8.62 -18.16 -4.90
N ALA A 242 8.38 -18.59 -6.14
CA ALA A 242 8.96 -19.82 -6.68
C ALA A 242 10.43 -19.66 -7.11
N ASN A 243 10.80 -18.50 -7.66
CA ASN A 243 12.10 -18.26 -8.29
C ASN A 243 12.63 -16.85 -8.08
N PRO A 244 12.87 -16.44 -6.81
CA PRO A 244 13.45 -15.11 -6.51
C PRO A 244 14.86 -15.00 -7.11
N GLN A 245 15.16 -13.85 -7.73
CA GLN A 245 16.41 -13.65 -8.44
C GLN A 245 17.41 -12.81 -7.64
N HIS A 246 16.94 -11.75 -6.96
CA HIS A 246 17.81 -10.87 -6.19
C HIS A 246 18.17 -11.51 -4.83
N GLU A 247 19.43 -11.42 -4.42
CA GLU A 247 19.93 -12.05 -3.19
C GLU A 247 19.18 -11.57 -1.93
N TYR A 248 18.83 -10.29 -1.88
CA TYR A 248 17.98 -9.75 -0.80
C TYR A 248 16.60 -10.39 -0.79
N THR A 249 15.98 -10.59 -1.96
CA THR A 249 14.65 -11.24 -2.06
C THR A 249 14.72 -12.68 -1.56
N LYS A 250 15.77 -13.41 -1.94
CA LYS A 250 16.01 -14.80 -1.44
C LYS A 250 16.13 -14.83 0.08
N ALA A 251 16.92 -13.91 0.65
CA ALA A 251 17.07 -13.78 2.10
C ALA A 251 15.74 -13.43 2.77
N LEU A 252 14.99 -12.46 2.22
CA LEU A 252 13.70 -12.00 2.74
C LEU A 252 12.67 -13.14 2.74
N LEU A 253 12.54 -13.89 1.63
CA LEU A 253 11.64 -15.03 1.51
C LEU A 253 12.08 -16.19 2.40
N SER A 254 13.39 -16.44 2.53
CA SER A 254 13.92 -17.47 3.44
C SER A 254 13.62 -17.17 4.92
N ALA A 255 13.21 -15.98 5.27
CA ALA A 255 12.85 -15.59 6.65
C ALA A 255 11.39 -15.89 6.99
N ILE A 256 10.54 -16.27 6.03
CA ILE A 256 9.12 -16.61 6.27
C ILE A 256 9.04 -17.90 7.09
N PRO A 257 8.39 -17.91 8.28
CA PRO A 257 8.24 -19.12 9.08
C PRO A 257 7.41 -20.19 8.36
N TYR A 258 7.84 -21.44 8.42
CA TYR A 258 7.00 -22.55 7.97
C TYR A 258 5.97 -22.90 9.04
N PRO A 259 4.70 -23.17 8.65
CA PRO A 259 3.67 -23.62 9.61
C PRO A 259 4.00 -24.97 10.26
N ASP A 260 4.78 -25.82 9.58
CA ASP A 260 5.23 -27.10 10.09
C ASP A 260 6.49 -26.91 10.98
N PRO A 261 6.43 -27.27 12.29
CA PRO A 261 7.56 -27.16 13.19
C PRO A 261 8.77 -28.01 12.80
N ILE A 262 8.58 -29.13 12.09
CA ILE A 262 9.67 -30.01 11.62
C ILE A 262 10.39 -29.34 10.44
N ALA A 263 9.63 -28.82 9.48
CA ALA A 263 10.18 -28.06 8.36
C ALA A 263 10.91 -26.80 8.83
N GLU A 264 10.35 -26.09 9.82
CA GLU A 264 10.97 -24.89 10.41
C GLU A 264 12.33 -25.18 11.08
N ARG A 265 12.48 -26.31 11.79
CA ARG A 265 13.74 -26.72 12.41
C ARG A 265 14.85 -27.00 11.38
N ASN A 266 14.48 -27.49 10.20
CA ASN A 266 15.40 -27.85 9.13
C ASN A 266 15.62 -26.72 8.12
N ARG A 267 14.98 -25.55 8.31
CA ARG A 267 15.06 -24.42 7.41
C ARG A 267 16.46 -23.84 7.39
N LYS A 268 17.01 -23.67 6.19
CA LYS A 268 18.23 -22.91 5.96
C LYS A 268 17.86 -21.46 5.64
N ARG A 269 18.21 -20.54 6.52
CA ARG A 269 18.10 -19.10 6.22
C ARG A 269 19.23 -18.71 5.27
N VAL A 270 18.89 -17.86 4.33
CA VAL A 270 19.85 -17.25 3.41
C VAL A 270 20.28 -15.92 4.03
N ASP A 271 21.56 -15.75 4.30
CA ASP A 271 22.09 -14.49 4.77
C ASP A 271 22.31 -13.54 3.59
N PHE A 272 21.95 -12.29 3.78
CA PHE A 272 22.21 -11.23 2.82
C PHE A 272 23.28 -10.27 3.37
N ASP A 273 24.40 -10.16 2.65
CA ASP A 273 25.44 -9.20 3.02
C ASP A 273 25.07 -7.80 2.52
N ALA A 274 24.64 -6.95 3.45
CA ALA A 274 24.27 -5.57 3.16
C ALA A 274 25.43 -4.70 2.62
N MET A 275 26.70 -5.16 2.75
CA MET A 275 27.87 -4.46 2.21
C MET A 275 28.03 -4.71 0.71
N THR A 276 27.51 -5.82 0.19
CA THR A 276 27.56 -6.15 -1.24
C THR A 276 26.46 -5.46 -2.04
N PHE A 277 25.51 -4.77 -1.37
CA PHE A 277 24.40 -4.11 -2.05
C PHE A 277 24.87 -2.93 -2.87
N ASP A 278 24.71 -3.05 -4.17
CA ASP A 278 25.00 -1.99 -5.11
C ASP A 278 23.76 -1.12 -5.40
N ARG A 279 23.92 0.18 -5.17
CA ARG A 279 22.90 1.18 -5.45
C ARG A 279 22.86 1.67 -6.90
N GLU A 280 23.88 1.39 -7.70
CA GLU A 280 24.02 1.93 -9.05
C GLU A 280 23.39 1.06 -10.15
N GLY A 281 22.81 -0.11 -9.77
CA GLY A 281 22.14 -0.99 -10.70
C GLY A 281 20.85 -0.41 -11.28
N THR A 282 20.46 -0.95 -12.43
CA THR A 282 19.16 -0.70 -13.10
C THR A 282 18.29 -1.94 -13.06
N LEU A 283 16.96 -1.76 -13.11
CA LEU A 283 16.03 -2.89 -13.23
C LEU A 283 16.10 -3.45 -14.65
N ILE A 284 16.64 -4.65 -14.80
CA ILE A 284 16.67 -5.38 -16.06
C ILE A 284 15.60 -6.46 -16.08
N ARG A 285 15.01 -6.68 -17.25
CA ARG A 285 14.00 -7.71 -17.46
C ARG A 285 14.66 -9.08 -17.58
N VAL A 286 14.32 -10.03 -16.72
CA VAL A 286 14.83 -11.41 -16.73
C VAL A 286 13.83 -12.41 -17.31
N SER A 287 12.51 -12.15 -17.17
CA SER A 287 11.43 -12.90 -17.79
C SER A 287 10.21 -11.98 -18.06
N PRO A 288 9.11 -12.44 -18.66
CA PRO A 288 7.91 -11.63 -18.82
C PRO A 288 7.41 -11.08 -17.47
N GLU A 289 7.34 -9.73 -17.34
CA GLU A 289 6.93 -9.03 -16.11
C GLU A 289 7.84 -9.24 -14.86
N HIS A 290 9.01 -9.88 -15.02
CA HIS A 290 10.00 -10.05 -13.96
C HIS A 290 11.22 -9.17 -14.22
N PHE A 291 11.52 -8.28 -13.28
CA PHE A 291 12.61 -7.30 -13.34
C PHE A 291 13.47 -7.40 -12.08
N VAL A 292 14.78 -7.34 -12.25
CA VAL A 292 15.76 -7.47 -11.15
C VAL A 292 16.79 -6.37 -11.26
N LEU A 293 17.14 -5.77 -10.12
CA LEU A 293 18.20 -4.78 -10.05
C LEU A 293 19.56 -5.45 -10.26
N ARG A 294 20.27 -5.07 -11.30
CA ARG A 294 21.62 -5.56 -11.63
C ARG A 294 22.52 -4.43 -12.13
N LYS A 295 23.83 -4.60 -12.00
CA LYS A 295 24.80 -3.75 -12.67
C LYS A 295 24.78 -3.99 -14.19
N GLU A 296 25.06 -2.96 -14.98
CA GLU A 296 25.18 -3.08 -16.44
C GLU A 296 26.28 -4.06 -16.90
N MET A 297 27.24 -4.43 -16.04
CA MET A 297 28.33 -5.36 -16.38
C MET A 297 27.99 -6.84 -16.21
N ASP A 298 26.82 -7.18 -15.68
CA ASP A 298 26.38 -8.56 -15.45
C ASP A 298 25.52 -9.13 -16.62
N GLN A 299 25.73 -8.62 -17.84
CA GLN A 299 25.07 -9.11 -19.07
C GLN A 299 25.78 -10.33 -19.68
#